data_a9e112a2eddda9a7089cf53726a2b007
#
_entry.id   a9e112a2eddda9a7089cf53726a2b007
#
_cell.length_a   1.000
_cell.length_b   1.000
_cell.length_c   1.000
_cell.angle_alpha   90.00
_cell.angle_beta   90.00
_cell.angle_gamma   90.00
#
_symmetry.space_group_name_H-M   'P 1'
#
loop_
_entity.id
_entity.type
_entity.pdbx_description
1 polymer ?
#
loop_
_entity_poly.entity_id
_entity_poly.type
_entity_poly.pdbx_seq_one_letter_code
_entity_poly.pdbx_strand_id
1 'polypeptide(L)'
;MGYLGSKQASGAYQAIISQMPPHDLYIETHLGGGAVMRLKPPAARSIGVDLDQAALDSFSCSYPVELVCADAHDFIDKIDYAGSGRVLLYADPPYLHSTRGKSRYKYEYTEADHVELIRKLQSVPAYVILSGSLLSG
;
A
#
# COMPACT_ATOMS: atom_id res chain seq x y z
N MET A 1 -8.34 14.18 17.18
CA MET A 1 -8.34 13.80 16.76
C MET A 1 -8.15 13.88 15.80
N GLY A 2 -8.07 13.86 15.76
CA GLY A 2 -7.95 14.10 14.97
C GLY A 2 -7.41 13.83 13.75
N TYR A 3 -6.25 13.65 13.70
CA TYR A 3 -5.71 13.45 12.42
C TYR A 3 -6.13 12.13 11.84
N LEU A 4 -6.41 11.24 12.71
CA LEU A 4 -6.92 10.00 12.24
C LEU A 4 -8.26 10.18 11.64
N GLY A 5 -9.06 10.96 12.29
CA GLY A 5 -10.35 11.25 11.76
C GLY A 5 -10.27 11.93 10.44
N SER A 6 -9.31 12.81 10.26
CA SER A 6 -9.23 13.45 8.99
C SER A 6 -8.73 12.52 7.91
N LYS A 7 -7.92 11.55 8.25
CA LYS A 7 -7.52 10.61 7.24
C LYS A 7 -8.68 9.77 6.80
N GLN A 8 -9.56 9.47 7.72
CA GLN A 8 -10.74 8.73 7.36
C GLN A 8 -11.75 9.59 6.67
N ALA A 9 -11.61 10.88 6.77
CA ALA A 9 -12.51 11.75 6.06
C ALA A 9 -12.24 11.59 4.60
N SER A 10 -13.27 11.71 3.85
CA SER A 10 -13.21 11.46 2.43
C SER A 10 -12.15 12.26 1.72
N GLY A 11 -11.84 13.44 2.22
CA GLY A 11 -10.89 14.29 1.52
C GLY A 11 -9.50 13.69 1.39
N ALA A 12 -9.03 13.02 2.44
CA ALA A 12 -7.68 12.46 2.40
C ALA A 12 -7.56 11.35 1.39
N TYR A 13 -8.52 10.44 1.37
CA TYR A 13 -8.46 9.34 0.41
C TYR A 13 -8.70 9.82 -1.01
N GLN A 14 -9.59 10.77 -1.17
CA GLN A 14 -9.85 11.32 -2.50
C GLN A 14 -8.61 12.02 -3.06
N ALA A 15 -7.87 12.70 -2.20
CA ALA A 15 -6.65 13.35 -2.64
C ALA A 15 -5.63 12.33 -3.14
N ILE A 16 -5.52 11.21 -2.42
CA ILE A 16 -4.62 10.15 -2.85
C ILE A 16 -5.06 9.58 -4.20
N ILE A 17 -6.33 9.28 -4.31
CA ILE A 17 -6.86 8.67 -5.52
C ILE A 17 -6.71 9.61 -6.72
N SER A 18 -6.90 10.90 -6.50
CA SER A 18 -6.82 11.85 -7.59
C SER A 18 -5.42 12.00 -8.15
N GLN A 19 -4.39 11.57 -7.42
CA GLN A 19 -3.03 11.63 -7.91
C GLN A 19 -2.66 10.43 -8.76
N MET A 20 -3.51 9.43 -8.83
CA MET A 20 -3.16 8.20 -9.52
C MET A 20 -3.21 8.37 -11.03
N PRO A 21 -2.10 8.07 -11.72
CA PRO A 21 -2.16 8.06 -13.18
C PRO A 21 -2.89 6.82 -13.67
N PRO A 22 -3.26 6.77 -14.94
CA PRO A 22 -3.88 5.56 -15.47
C PRO A 22 -2.97 4.35 -15.26
N HIS A 23 -3.57 3.24 -14.87
CA HIS A 23 -2.79 2.04 -14.58
C HIS A 23 -3.64 0.80 -14.83
N ASP A 24 -2.96 -0.31 -15.06
CA ASP A 24 -3.61 -1.58 -15.36
C ASP A 24 -3.59 -2.51 -14.17
N LEU A 25 -2.51 -2.48 -13.40
CA LEU A 25 -2.36 -3.28 -12.19
C LEU A 25 -2.15 -2.35 -11.01
N TYR A 26 -2.98 -2.51 -9.99
CA TYR A 26 -2.89 -1.71 -8.76
C TYR A 26 -2.51 -2.61 -7.59
N ILE A 27 -1.50 -2.23 -6.84
CA ILE A 27 -1.04 -3.03 -5.71
C ILE A 27 -0.91 -2.16 -4.48
N GLU A 28 -1.55 -2.58 -3.38
CA GLU A 28 -1.29 -1.97 -2.07
C GLU A 28 -0.34 -2.88 -1.33
N THR A 29 0.86 -2.40 -1.08
CA THR A 29 1.91 -3.22 -0.50
C THR A 29 1.73 -3.43 1.00
N HIS A 30 0.93 -2.59 1.64
CA HIS A 30 0.60 -2.70 3.07
C HIS A 30 -0.89 -2.47 3.18
N LEU A 31 -1.66 -3.50 2.91
CA LEU A 31 -3.10 -3.34 2.73
C LEU A 31 -3.81 -2.83 3.98
N GLY A 32 -3.52 -3.40 5.13
CA GLY A 32 -4.19 -3.00 6.35
C GLY A 32 -5.70 -3.06 6.18
N GLY A 33 -6.37 -1.98 6.47
CA GLY A 33 -7.81 -1.90 6.29
C GLY A 33 -8.25 -1.72 4.86
N GLY A 34 -7.35 -1.32 3.99
CA GLY A 34 -7.64 -1.24 2.57
C GLY A 34 -8.61 -0.15 2.16
N ALA A 35 -8.60 0.99 2.85
CA ALA A 35 -9.56 2.03 2.55
C ALA A 35 -9.42 2.58 1.13
N VAL A 36 -8.19 2.82 0.69
CA VAL A 36 -8.00 3.36 -0.66
C VAL A 36 -8.40 2.32 -1.70
N MET A 37 -8.04 1.06 -1.47
CA MET A 37 -8.43 -0.02 -2.37
C MET A 37 -9.94 -0.07 -2.54
N ARG A 38 -10.68 0.06 -1.44
CA ARG A 38 -12.13 -0.03 -1.50
C ARG A 38 -12.77 1.17 -2.16
N LEU A 39 -12.14 2.34 -2.05
CA LEU A 39 -12.75 3.57 -2.52
C LEU A 39 -12.40 3.93 -3.95
N LYS A 40 -11.27 3.47 -4.45
CA LYS A 40 -10.88 3.87 -5.80
C LYS A 40 -11.60 3.04 -6.84
N PRO A 41 -11.73 3.56 -8.06
CA PRO A 41 -12.27 2.76 -9.16
C PRO A 41 -11.37 1.55 -9.41
N PRO A 42 -11.95 0.41 -9.74
CA PRO A 42 -11.13 -0.79 -9.93
C PRO A 42 -10.18 -0.67 -11.12
N ALA A 43 -9.00 -1.25 -10.97
CA ALA A 43 -8.09 -1.43 -12.08
C ALA A 43 -8.45 -2.75 -12.76
N ALA A 44 -7.78 -3.04 -13.88
CA ALA A 44 -7.99 -4.32 -14.53
C ALA A 44 -7.62 -5.46 -13.58
N ARG A 45 -6.62 -5.23 -12.75
CA ARG A 45 -6.20 -6.23 -11.76
C ARG A 45 -5.78 -5.50 -10.49
N SER A 46 -6.18 -6.02 -9.34
CA SER A 46 -5.88 -5.41 -8.05
C SER A 46 -5.34 -6.45 -7.08
N ILE A 47 -4.28 -6.10 -6.37
CA ILE A 47 -3.64 -7.01 -5.41
C ILE A 47 -3.43 -6.27 -4.09
N GLY A 48 -3.84 -6.91 -2.99
CA GLY A 48 -3.57 -6.40 -1.65
C GLY A 48 -2.61 -7.32 -0.93
N VAL A 49 -1.53 -6.76 -0.42
CA VAL A 49 -0.47 -7.52 0.25
C VAL A 49 -0.43 -7.10 1.71
N ASP A 50 -0.27 -8.05 2.59
CA ASP A 50 -0.10 -7.77 4.01
C ASP A 50 0.64 -8.91 4.67
N LEU A 51 1.44 -8.62 5.69
CA LEU A 51 2.09 -9.65 6.47
C LEU A 51 1.11 -10.33 7.40
N ASP A 52 0.08 -9.62 7.80
CA ASP A 52 -0.86 -10.09 8.79
C ASP A 52 -2.04 -10.76 8.12
N GLN A 53 -2.10 -12.08 8.23
CA GLN A 53 -3.19 -12.82 7.62
C GLN A 53 -4.56 -12.36 8.15
N ALA A 54 -4.61 -11.92 9.42
CA ALA A 54 -5.87 -11.45 9.99
C ALA A 54 -6.39 -10.22 9.26
N ALA A 55 -5.49 -9.35 8.82
CA ALA A 55 -5.91 -8.17 8.06
C ALA A 55 -6.53 -8.60 6.73
N LEU A 56 -5.91 -9.58 6.08
CA LEU A 56 -6.44 -10.08 4.81
C LEU A 56 -7.78 -10.76 5.01
N ASP A 57 -7.91 -11.52 6.09
CA ASP A 57 -9.16 -12.23 6.36
C ASP A 57 -10.31 -11.27 6.61
N SER A 58 -10.00 -10.09 7.13
CA SER A 58 -11.02 -9.10 7.45
C SER A 58 -11.38 -8.18 6.30
N PHE A 59 -10.59 -8.22 5.24
CA PHE A 59 -10.79 -7.30 4.14
C PHE A 59 -11.96 -7.73 3.25
N SER A 60 -12.75 -6.75 2.84
CA SER A 60 -13.80 -7.00 1.85
C SER A 60 -13.88 -5.81 0.92
N CYS A 61 -14.30 -6.07 -0.29
CA CYS A 61 -14.32 -5.05 -1.32
C CYS A 61 -15.42 -5.38 -2.32
N SER A 62 -15.97 -4.36 -2.96
CA SER A 62 -17.05 -4.57 -3.90
C SER A 62 -16.60 -5.15 -5.24
N TYR A 63 -15.31 -5.21 -5.49
CA TYR A 63 -14.79 -5.80 -6.71
C TYR A 63 -13.65 -6.76 -6.34
N PRO A 64 -13.24 -7.62 -7.28
CA PRO A 64 -12.25 -8.66 -6.96
C PRO A 64 -10.88 -8.06 -6.66
N VAL A 65 -10.28 -8.53 -5.57
CA VAL A 65 -8.92 -8.15 -5.19
C VAL A 65 -8.19 -9.43 -4.81
N GLU A 66 -7.01 -9.63 -5.38
CA GLU A 66 -6.18 -10.77 -5.00
C GLU A 66 -5.47 -10.44 -3.70
N LEU A 67 -5.59 -11.31 -2.71
CA LEU A 67 -4.99 -11.07 -1.41
C LEU A 67 -3.78 -11.98 -1.25
N VAL A 68 -2.66 -11.40 -0.84
CA VAL A 68 -1.39 -12.13 -0.72
C VAL A 68 -0.79 -11.86 0.63
N CYS A 69 -0.53 -12.92 1.39
CA CYS A 69 0.15 -12.79 2.68
C CYS A 69 1.64 -12.89 2.42
N ALA A 70 2.31 -11.76 2.47
CA ALA A 70 3.73 -11.71 2.14
C ALA A 70 4.34 -10.42 2.69
N ASP A 71 5.65 -10.43 2.77
CA ASP A 71 6.41 -9.25 3.12
C ASP A 71 6.43 -8.33 1.90
N ALA A 72 6.14 -7.05 2.11
CA ALA A 72 6.07 -6.10 1.01
C ALA A 72 7.38 -6.01 0.24
N HIS A 73 8.51 -6.06 0.96
CA HIS A 73 9.81 -5.98 0.30
C HIS A 73 10.01 -7.13 -0.68
N ASP A 74 9.67 -8.33 -0.24
CA ASP A 74 9.82 -9.50 -1.10
C ASP A 74 8.84 -9.45 -2.27
N PHE A 75 7.64 -9.02 -2.00
CA PHE A 75 6.62 -8.98 -3.05
C PHE A 75 7.00 -7.99 -4.15
N ILE A 76 7.51 -6.83 -3.76
CA ILE A 76 7.92 -5.81 -4.72
C ILE A 76 8.98 -6.37 -5.68
N ASP A 77 9.88 -7.18 -5.18
CA ASP A 77 10.93 -7.77 -6.01
C ASP A 77 10.41 -8.82 -6.98
N LYS A 78 9.24 -9.37 -6.71
CA LYS A 78 8.73 -10.49 -7.51
C LYS A 78 7.64 -10.12 -8.50
N ILE A 79 7.27 -8.85 -8.56
CA ILE A 79 6.23 -8.41 -9.48
C ILE A 79 6.74 -8.51 -10.91
N ASP A 80 5.90 -9.04 -11.79
CA ASP A 80 6.22 -9.08 -13.21
C ASP A 80 5.85 -7.74 -13.83
N TYR A 81 6.73 -6.77 -13.71
CA TYR A 81 6.44 -5.43 -14.21
C TYR A 81 6.27 -5.40 -15.73
N ALA A 82 7.07 -6.18 -16.42
CA ALA A 82 7.03 -6.14 -17.88
C ALA A 82 5.74 -6.74 -18.42
N GLY A 83 5.21 -7.73 -17.75
CA GLY A 83 4.01 -8.41 -18.23
C GLY A 83 2.70 -7.89 -17.69
N SER A 84 2.73 -6.84 -16.88
CA SER A 84 1.52 -6.38 -16.20
C SER A 84 1.00 -5.04 -16.70
N GLY A 85 1.54 -4.52 -17.77
CA GLY A 85 1.13 -3.20 -18.25
C GLY A 85 1.62 -2.11 -17.34
N ARG A 86 0.80 -1.08 -17.15
CA ARG A 86 1.17 0.02 -16.27
C ARG A 86 0.86 -0.37 -14.84
N VAL A 87 1.88 -0.35 -13.97
CA VAL A 87 1.74 -0.78 -12.60
C VAL A 87 1.75 0.44 -11.68
N LEU A 88 0.84 0.47 -10.73
CA LEU A 88 0.82 1.49 -9.70
C LEU A 88 0.94 0.82 -8.34
N LEU A 89 1.94 1.22 -7.58
CA LEU A 89 2.12 0.74 -6.22
C LEU A 89 1.73 1.83 -5.25
N TYR A 90 0.90 1.48 -4.27
CA TYR A 90 0.56 2.38 -3.19
C TYR A 90 1.10 1.76 -1.91
N ALA A 91 2.00 2.46 -1.24
CA ALA A 91 2.64 1.95 -0.04
C ALA A 91 2.31 2.84 1.16
N ASP A 92 1.87 2.19 2.25
CA ASP A 92 1.53 2.90 3.47
C ASP A 92 2.17 2.13 4.63
N PRO A 93 3.50 2.17 4.75
CA PRO A 93 4.19 1.38 5.75
C PRO A 93 3.94 1.89 7.17
N PRO A 94 4.20 1.06 8.18
CA PRO A 94 3.97 1.51 9.56
C PRO A 94 4.93 2.63 9.92
N TYR A 95 4.47 3.48 10.82
CA TYR A 95 5.31 4.57 11.28
C TYR A 95 6.42 4.02 12.16
N LEU A 96 7.62 4.50 11.91
CA LEU A 96 8.76 4.00 12.63
C LEU A 96 8.73 4.31 14.11
N HIS A 97 8.26 5.50 14.45
CA HIS A 97 8.27 5.86 15.85
C HIS A 97 6.93 5.72 16.51
N SER A 98 6.08 4.95 15.91
CA SER A 98 4.77 4.74 16.46
C SER A 98 4.79 3.53 17.35
N THR A 99 5.32 3.71 18.54
CA THR A 99 5.51 2.56 19.39
C THR A 99 4.21 1.99 19.88
N ARG A 100 3.19 2.80 19.98
CA ARG A 100 1.98 2.25 20.48
C ARG A 100 1.27 1.42 19.44
N GLY A 101 1.66 1.51 18.23
CA GLY A 101 1.05 0.67 17.23
C GLY A 101 1.68 -0.67 17.11
N LYS A 102 2.66 -0.94 17.91
CA LYS A 102 3.41 -2.15 17.75
C LYS A 102 2.58 -3.40 17.81
N SER A 103 1.50 -3.37 18.50
CA SER A 103 0.73 -4.59 18.61
C SER A 103 0.08 -4.99 17.30
N ARG A 104 0.02 -4.08 16.35
CA ARG A 104 -0.56 -4.39 15.11
C ARG A 104 0.30 -5.26 14.27
N TYR A 105 1.61 -5.18 14.44
CA TYR A 105 2.52 -5.96 13.65
C TYR A 105 3.24 -6.92 14.54
N LYS A 106 3.24 -8.17 14.17
CA LYS A 106 3.99 -9.16 14.87
C LYS A 106 5.46 -8.96 14.66
N TYR A 107 5.83 -8.27 13.60
CA TYR A 107 7.23 -8.08 13.26
C TYR A 107 7.56 -6.61 13.42
N GLU A 108 8.73 -6.36 13.97
CA GLU A 108 9.19 -5.01 14.16
C GLU A 108 9.66 -4.42 12.85
N TYR A 109 9.16 -3.26 12.52
CA TYR A 109 9.57 -2.59 11.29
C TYR A 109 10.61 -1.54 11.67
N THR A 110 11.83 -1.71 11.21
CA THR A 110 12.94 -0.86 11.62
C THR A 110 13.15 0.28 10.65
N GLU A 111 14.02 1.21 11.07
CA GLU A 111 14.39 2.29 10.17
C GLU A 111 15.10 1.75 8.93
N ALA A 112 15.90 0.71 9.09
CA ALA A 112 16.56 0.10 7.97
C ALA A 112 15.55 -0.49 7.00
N ASP A 113 14.48 -1.08 7.51
CA ASP A 113 13.42 -1.60 6.66
C ASP A 113 12.78 -0.47 5.85
N HIS A 114 12.56 0.67 6.49
CA HIS A 114 11.93 1.79 5.80
C HIS A 114 12.83 2.34 4.69
N VAL A 115 14.10 2.47 4.98
CA VAL A 115 15.06 2.95 3.97
C VAL A 115 15.11 1.98 2.80
N GLU A 116 15.12 0.71 3.08
CA GLU A 116 15.17 -0.29 2.03
C GLU A 116 13.89 -0.27 1.18
N LEU A 117 12.75 -0.07 1.82
CA LEU A 117 11.49 0.04 1.09
C LEU A 117 11.54 1.20 0.11
N ILE A 118 11.96 2.37 0.58
CA ILE A 118 12.04 3.54 -0.27
C ILE A 118 12.98 3.29 -1.43
N ARG A 119 14.13 2.68 -1.16
CA ARG A 119 15.09 2.40 -2.20
C ARG A 119 14.50 1.50 -3.27
N LYS A 120 13.79 0.45 -2.85
CA LYS A 120 13.16 -0.44 -3.81
C LYS A 120 12.10 0.29 -4.64
N LEU A 121 11.27 1.09 -3.96
CA LEU A 121 10.21 1.79 -4.66
C LEU A 121 10.73 2.80 -5.67
N GLN A 122 11.89 3.37 -5.41
CA GLN A 122 12.49 4.31 -6.33
C GLN A 122 13.10 3.63 -7.55
N SER A 123 13.34 2.33 -7.47
CA SER A 123 14.02 1.65 -8.56
C SER A 123 13.11 0.78 -9.43
N VAL A 124 11.84 0.63 -9.09
CA VAL A 124 10.96 -0.20 -9.89
C VAL A 124 10.36 0.58 -11.06
N PRO A 125 10.07 -0.08 -12.17
CA PRO A 125 9.46 0.59 -13.33
C PRO A 125 7.95 0.66 -13.16
N ALA A 126 7.52 1.44 -12.18
CA ALA A 126 6.10 1.56 -11.84
C ALA A 126 5.86 2.95 -11.28
N TYR A 127 4.59 3.38 -11.30
CA TYR A 127 4.20 4.58 -10.58
C TYR A 127 4.10 4.22 -9.10
N VAL A 128 4.53 5.13 -8.23
CA VAL A 128 4.53 4.87 -6.80
C VAL A 128 3.95 6.05 -6.04
N ILE A 129 3.01 5.75 -5.14
CA ILE A 129 2.52 6.73 -4.19
C ILE A 129 2.86 6.19 -2.81
N LEU A 130 3.55 6.98 -2.02
CA LEU A 130 3.93 6.59 -0.67
C LEU A 130 3.16 7.47 0.29
N SER A 131 2.34 6.86 1.10
CA SER A 131 1.51 7.58 2.04
C SER A 131 2.34 7.98 3.25
N GLY A 132 2.05 9.14 3.81
CA GLY A 132 2.73 9.58 5.01
C GLY A 132 4.00 10.32 4.75
N SER A 133 4.62 10.16 3.60
CA SER A 133 5.78 10.92 3.28
C SER A 133 5.81 11.04 1.79
N LEU A 134 5.95 12.22 1.34
CA LEU A 134 5.94 12.47 -0.05
C LEU A 134 7.19 11.95 -0.66
N LEU A 135 7.05 11.01 -1.51
CA LEU A 135 8.19 10.49 -2.18
C LEU A 135 8.29 11.25 -3.45
N SER A 136 8.84 12.35 -3.39
CA SER A 136 8.87 13.12 -4.55
C SER A 136 9.91 12.61 -5.37
N GLY A 137 9.71 12.00 -6.01
CA GLY A 137 10.70 11.45 -6.92
C GLY A 137 11.68 12.33 -7.05
#